data_da90e010819051a4828c9718080fd634
#
_entry.id   da90e010819051a4828c9718080fd634
#
_cell.length_a   1.000
_cell.length_b   1.000
_cell.length_c   1.000
_cell.angle_alpha   90.00
_cell.angle_beta   90.00
_cell.angle_gamma   90.00
#
_symmetry.space_group_name_H-M   'P 1'
#
loop_
_entity.id
_entity.type
_entity.pdbx_description
1 polymer ?
#
loop_
_entity_poly.entity_id
_entity_poly.type
_entity_poly.pdbx_seq_one_letter_code
_entity_poly.pdbx_strand_id
1 'polypeptide(L)'
;MLYIAATFYAVVFWLVALKRPGLALALIFSTAPFQNDLSGGGPVKFSIAEINLLLTVPALLLRAPRFVIGPVAWPVLLYFGVCAASSAMHWRATTIVCFVQMALYLLVAVAMFASLPHDADDLKLSLYGLIGVGVLLALIMTITRSSYVLGLHKNGVGASLSCALIVALEMWFAGEPGTGKRLLAAALAIIGAGLLVSLSRGAWLGALCGVATLLALRRQFGLFLRAALVLVPVILIAWTFLPKESRETATGFDRGRWNIKARYESVEVAREFFQKDPLLGSGVGLRKEYDATNIAWLTLAETGALGLGALALIHLALLRMVWRAQKSVGREDELFSLLAIGAAMVVSRLAHGLVDHYWSRGAIMIAWSSAGMATFAFWEVKRRLAEGEDVSQDEEEAQEPAQSLL
;
A
#
# COMPACT_ATOMS: atom_id res chain seq x y z
N MET A 1 -18.24 -29.37 -9.20
CA MET A 1 -17.94 -28.29 -10.16
C MET A 1 -17.00 -27.23 -9.54
N LEU A 2 -17.30 -26.65 -8.38
CA LEU A 2 -16.47 -25.60 -7.77
C LEU A 2 -15.01 -26.03 -7.53
N TYR A 3 -14.78 -27.19 -6.95
CA TYR A 3 -13.42 -27.71 -6.71
C TYR A 3 -12.61 -27.93 -8.00
N ILE A 4 -13.26 -28.40 -9.07
CA ILE A 4 -12.62 -28.59 -10.37
C ILE A 4 -12.19 -27.25 -10.95
N ALA A 5 -13.06 -26.24 -10.90
CA ALA A 5 -12.76 -24.88 -11.35
C ALA A 5 -11.63 -24.24 -10.53
N ALA A 6 -11.64 -24.41 -9.20
CA ALA A 6 -10.60 -23.91 -8.31
C ALA A 6 -9.25 -24.58 -8.58
N THR A 7 -9.22 -25.92 -8.78
CA THR A 7 -7.99 -26.65 -9.13
C THR A 7 -7.47 -26.21 -10.48
N PHE A 8 -8.33 -26.09 -11.48
CA PHE A 8 -7.95 -25.62 -12.82
C PHE A 8 -7.36 -24.20 -12.74
N TYR A 9 -8.03 -23.28 -12.02
CA TYR A 9 -7.52 -21.94 -11.79
C TYR A 9 -6.13 -21.96 -11.14
N ALA A 10 -5.96 -22.73 -10.07
CA ALA A 10 -4.69 -22.83 -9.35
C ALA A 10 -3.55 -23.33 -10.25
N VAL A 11 -3.80 -24.38 -11.07
CA VAL A 11 -2.81 -24.92 -12.01
C VAL A 11 -2.45 -23.90 -13.08
N VAL A 12 -3.46 -23.26 -13.69
CA VAL A 12 -3.23 -22.25 -14.73
C VAL A 12 -2.46 -21.06 -14.15
N PHE A 13 -2.86 -20.56 -12.96
CA PHE A 13 -2.19 -19.45 -12.32
C PHE A 13 -0.74 -19.79 -11.95
N TRP A 14 -0.49 -20.99 -11.44
CA TRP A 14 0.85 -21.48 -11.14
C TRP A 14 1.74 -21.56 -12.39
N LEU A 15 1.21 -22.07 -13.51
CA LEU A 15 1.92 -22.07 -14.79
C LEU A 15 2.23 -20.64 -15.29
N VAL A 16 1.30 -19.72 -15.11
CA VAL A 16 1.52 -18.29 -15.40
C VAL A 16 2.63 -17.74 -14.52
N ALA A 17 2.61 -18.00 -13.22
CA ALA A 17 3.64 -17.53 -12.28
C ALA A 17 5.03 -18.07 -12.64
N LEU A 18 5.10 -19.34 -13.12
CA LEU A 18 6.34 -19.93 -13.57
C LEU A 18 6.85 -19.37 -14.90
N LYS A 19 5.96 -19.07 -15.87
CA LYS A 19 6.36 -18.67 -17.23
C LYS A 19 6.41 -17.15 -17.40
N ARG A 20 5.55 -16.42 -16.72
CA ARG A 20 5.33 -14.98 -16.85
C ARG A 20 5.17 -14.34 -15.47
N PRO A 21 6.24 -14.24 -14.65
CA PRO A 21 6.17 -13.75 -13.29
C PRO A 21 5.57 -12.33 -13.21
N GLY A 22 5.91 -11.43 -14.11
CA GLY A 22 5.34 -10.08 -14.15
C GLY A 22 3.82 -10.08 -14.29
N LEU A 23 3.23 -11.01 -15.09
CA LEU A 23 1.77 -11.14 -15.19
C LEU A 23 1.15 -11.67 -13.88
N ALA A 24 1.80 -12.62 -13.20
CA ALA A 24 1.32 -13.11 -11.91
C ALA A 24 1.34 -12.00 -10.85
N LEU A 25 2.43 -11.21 -10.78
CA LEU A 25 2.55 -10.05 -9.90
C LEU A 25 1.47 -9.00 -10.21
N ALA A 26 1.22 -8.73 -11.49
CA ALA A 26 0.18 -7.81 -11.91
C ALA A 26 -1.22 -8.29 -11.48
N LEU A 27 -1.53 -9.57 -11.59
CA LEU A 27 -2.80 -10.15 -11.13
C LEU A 27 -2.94 -10.07 -9.60
N ILE A 28 -1.86 -10.35 -8.83
CA ILE A 28 -1.86 -10.21 -7.38
C ILE A 28 -2.17 -8.75 -7.00
N PHE A 29 -1.43 -7.81 -7.58
CA PHE A 29 -1.50 -6.39 -7.22
C PHE A 29 -2.84 -5.76 -7.64
N SER A 30 -3.33 -6.07 -8.84
CA SER A 30 -4.60 -5.55 -9.37
C SER A 30 -5.82 -6.14 -8.66
N THR A 31 -5.73 -7.38 -8.17
CA THR A 31 -6.84 -8.01 -7.43
C THR A 31 -6.82 -7.71 -5.94
N ALA A 32 -5.74 -7.11 -5.42
CA ALA A 32 -5.62 -6.77 -4.00
C ALA A 32 -6.77 -5.92 -3.44
N PRO A 33 -7.38 -4.96 -4.17
CA PRO A 33 -8.57 -4.25 -3.69
C PRO A 33 -9.74 -5.17 -3.32
N PHE A 34 -9.91 -6.30 -3.99
CA PHE A 34 -11.06 -7.20 -3.80
C PHE A 34 -10.84 -8.10 -2.59
N GLN A 35 -11.60 -7.83 -1.52
CA GLN A 35 -11.38 -8.42 -0.18
C GLN A 35 -12.37 -9.53 0.16
N ASN A 36 -13.18 -9.98 -0.80
CA ASN A 36 -14.18 -11.02 -0.61
C ASN A 36 -13.51 -12.31 -0.13
N ASP A 37 -14.10 -12.94 0.90
CA ASP A 37 -13.61 -14.19 1.46
C ASP A 37 -13.92 -15.35 0.52
N LEU A 38 -12.89 -16.05 0.08
CA LEU A 38 -12.98 -17.24 -0.78
C LEU A 38 -12.61 -18.54 -0.03
N SER A 39 -12.36 -18.46 1.29
CA SER A 39 -11.90 -19.61 2.09
C SER A 39 -12.99 -20.65 2.42
N GLY A 40 -14.25 -20.39 2.04
CA GLY A 40 -15.34 -21.32 2.33
C GLY A 40 -15.73 -21.43 3.82
N GLY A 41 -15.45 -20.37 4.62
CA GLY A 41 -15.85 -20.32 6.04
C GLY A 41 -14.81 -20.84 7.03
N GLY A 42 -13.59 -21.10 6.58
CA GLY A 42 -12.47 -21.45 7.47
C GLY A 42 -12.08 -20.33 8.44
N PRO A 43 -11.30 -20.65 9.52
CA PRO A 43 -10.86 -19.66 10.50
C PRO A 43 -9.94 -18.58 9.88
N VAL A 44 -9.14 -18.96 8.89
CA VAL A 44 -8.31 -18.02 8.11
C VAL A 44 -9.04 -17.71 6.82
N LYS A 45 -9.41 -16.45 6.66
CA LYS A 45 -10.10 -15.97 5.47
C LYS A 45 -9.09 -15.48 4.45
N PHE A 46 -9.24 -15.89 3.19
CA PHE A 46 -8.37 -15.48 2.09
C PHE A 46 -9.16 -14.78 0.99
N SER A 47 -8.62 -13.67 0.50
CA SER A 47 -9.07 -13.01 -0.74
C SER A 47 -8.40 -13.64 -1.96
N ILE A 48 -8.89 -13.32 -3.15
CA ILE A 48 -8.28 -13.79 -4.41
C ILE A 48 -6.81 -13.39 -4.53
N ALA A 49 -6.44 -12.18 -4.10
CA ALA A 49 -5.06 -11.71 -4.14
C ALA A 49 -4.14 -12.49 -3.18
N GLU A 50 -4.62 -12.85 -1.98
CA GLU A 50 -3.87 -13.66 -1.02
C GLU A 50 -3.70 -15.10 -1.53
N ILE A 51 -4.73 -15.66 -2.17
CA ILE A 51 -4.64 -16.97 -2.85
C ILE A 51 -3.61 -16.91 -3.98
N ASN A 52 -3.67 -15.89 -4.83
CA ASN A 52 -2.70 -15.70 -5.91
C ASN A 52 -1.28 -15.55 -5.38
N LEU A 53 -1.09 -14.81 -4.28
CA LEU A 53 0.20 -14.67 -3.63
C LEU A 53 0.74 -16.03 -3.16
N LEU A 54 -0.09 -16.84 -2.51
CA LEU A 54 0.28 -18.19 -2.07
C LEU A 54 0.61 -19.13 -3.24
N LEU A 55 -0.19 -19.07 -4.31
CA LEU A 55 0.05 -19.86 -5.53
C LEU A 55 1.35 -19.47 -6.25
N THR A 56 1.87 -18.26 -6.01
CA THR A 56 3.13 -17.79 -6.59
C THR A 56 4.35 -18.22 -5.78
N VAL A 57 4.19 -18.65 -4.52
CA VAL A 57 5.32 -19.09 -3.66
C VAL A 57 6.20 -20.17 -4.30
N PRO A 58 5.66 -21.24 -4.94
CA PRO A 58 6.51 -22.21 -5.63
C PRO A 58 7.34 -21.58 -6.76
N ALA A 59 6.79 -20.63 -7.51
CA ALA A 59 7.55 -19.93 -8.54
C ALA A 59 8.70 -19.09 -7.94
N LEU A 60 8.46 -18.42 -6.81
CA LEU A 60 9.49 -17.71 -6.06
C LEU A 60 10.63 -18.64 -5.66
N LEU A 61 10.31 -19.80 -5.08
CA LEU A 61 11.31 -20.77 -4.63
C LEU A 61 12.11 -21.40 -5.78
N LEU A 62 11.49 -21.59 -6.95
CA LEU A 62 12.11 -22.26 -8.10
C LEU A 62 12.87 -21.29 -9.02
N ARG A 63 12.47 -20.03 -9.08
CA ARG A 63 12.96 -19.05 -10.07
C ARG A 63 13.77 -17.90 -9.49
N ALA A 64 13.51 -17.52 -8.25
CA ALA A 64 14.22 -16.38 -7.68
C ALA A 64 15.71 -16.74 -7.53
N PRO A 65 16.61 -16.01 -8.21
CA PRO A 65 18.05 -16.26 -8.11
C PRO A 65 18.57 -15.92 -6.71
N ARG A 66 17.87 -15.04 -6.01
CA ARG A 66 18.17 -14.63 -4.64
C ARG A 66 16.88 -14.31 -3.91
N PHE A 67 16.71 -14.83 -2.71
CA PHE A 67 15.61 -14.46 -1.84
C PHE A 67 15.97 -13.16 -1.11
N VAL A 68 15.33 -12.07 -1.50
CA VAL A 68 15.67 -10.73 -1.01
C VAL A 68 14.48 -10.16 -0.22
N ILE A 69 14.71 -9.83 1.05
CA ILE A 69 13.75 -9.10 1.89
C ILE A 69 14.26 -7.66 2.15
N GLY A 70 15.53 -7.38 1.81
CA GLY A 70 16.14 -6.08 1.98
C GLY A 70 16.42 -5.68 3.43
N PRO A 71 16.73 -4.40 3.66
CA PRO A 71 17.05 -3.88 4.99
C PRO A 71 15.90 -3.93 5.99
N VAL A 72 14.67 -4.18 5.54
CA VAL A 72 13.49 -4.34 6.41
C VAL A 72 13.41 -5.71 7.09
N ALA A 73 14.20 -6.69 6.63
CA ALA A 73 14.18 -8.06 7.14
C ALA A 73 14.41 -8.12 8.65
N TRP A 74 15.47 -7.46 9.13
CA TRP A 74 15.79 -7.47 10.55
C TRP A 74 14.71 -6.83 11.44
N PRO A 75 14.21 -5.61 11.16
CA PRO A 75 13.08 -5.06 11.93
C PRO A 75 11.82 -5.91 11.88
N VAL A 76 11.53 -6.56 10.73
CA VAL A 76 10.39 -7.48 10.61
C VAL A 76 10.57 -8.69 11.53
N LEU A 77 11.76 -9.32 11.53
CA LEU A 77 12.05 -10.45 12.43
C LEU A 77 11.96 -10.03 13.90
N LEU A 78 12.46 -8.84 14.25
CA LEU A 78 12.31 -8.29 15.60
C LEU A 78 10.84 -8.13 15.98
N TYR A 79 10.02 -7.57 15.08
CA TYR A 79 8.59 -7.41 15.31
C TYR A 79 7.89 -8.75 15.52
N PHE A 80 8.19 -9.76 14.70
CA PHE A 80 7.66 -11.12 14.88
C PHE A 80 8.14 -11.75 16.19
N GLY A 81 9.38 -11.52 16.60
CA GLY A 81 9.91 -11.98 17.90
C GLY A 81 9.14 -11.38 19.09
N VAL A 82 8.87 -10.07 19.04
CA VAL A 82 8.06 -9.39 20.08
C VAL A 82 6.63 -9.91 20.05
N CYS A 83 6.02 -10.07 18.87
CA CYS A 83 4.69 -10.67 18.73
C CYS A 83 4.63 -12.08 19.34
N ALA A 84 5.64 -12.90 19.08
CA ALA A 84 5.72 -14.26 19.64
C ALA A 84 5.88 -14.24 21.15
N ALA A 85 6.74 -13.39 21.70
CA ALA A 85 6.93 -13.23 23.15
C ALA A 85 5.64 -12.78 23.85
N SER A 86 4.98 -11.75 23.32
CA SER A 86 3.68 -11.28 23.83
C SER A 86 2.63 -12.38 23.80
N SER A 87 2.52 -13.12 22.66
CA SER A 87 1.53 -14.18 22.51
C SER A 87 1.81 -15.42 23.33
N ALA A 88 3.07 -15.70 23.67
CA ALA A 88 3.44 -16.79 24.57
C ALA A 88 2.91 -16.54 26.01
N MET A 89 2.85 -15.26 26.40
CA MET A 89 2.29 -14.88 27.71
C MET A 89 0.77 -14.78 27.70
N HIS A 90 0.18 -14.39 26.57
CA HIS A 90 -1.24 -14.11 26.40
C HIS A 90 -1.79 -14.74 25.12
N TRP A 91 -1.85 -16.08 25.09
CA TRP A 91 -2.32 -16.81 23.92
C TRP A 91 -3.81 -16.59 23.63
N ARG A 92 -4.13 -16.35 22.35
CA ARG A 92 -5.50 -16.22 21.83
C ARG A 92 -5.74 -17.21 20.70
N ALA A 93 -6.97 -17.73 20.57
CA ALA A 93 -7.32 -18.61 19.46
C ALA A 93 -7.08 -17.95 18.08
N THR A 94 -7.17 -16.63 18.00
CA THR A 94 -6.97 -15.83 16.79
C THR A 94 -5.50 -15.48 16.50
N THR A 95 -4.59 -15.80 17.41
CA THR A 95 -3.15 -15.48 17.29
C THR A 95 -2.56 -16.03 15.98
N ILE A 96 -2.76 -17.31 15.68
CA ILE A 96 -2.23 -17.94 14.46
C ILE A 96 -2.74 -17.22 13.20
N VAL A 97 -4.04 -16.89 13.16
CA VAL A 97 -4.64 -16.18 12.02
C VAL A 97 -3.95 -14.82 11.78
N CYS A 98 -3.67 -14.10 12.87
CA CYS A 98 -2.99 -12.80 12.79
C CYS A 98 -1.53 -12.94 12.37
N PHE A 99 -0.81 -13.94 12.86
CA PHE A 99 0.57 -14.24 12.44
C PHE A 99 0.63 -14.57 10.95
N VAL A 100 -0.26 -15.44 10.45
CA VAL A 100 -0.35 -15.78 9.02
C VAL A 100 -0.59 -14.53 8.18
N GLN A 101 -1.53 -13.66 8.59
CA GLN A 101 -1.80 -12.42 7.87
C GLN A 101 -0.60 -11.48 7.85
N MET A 102 0.07 -11.28 8.99
CA MET A 102 1.27 -10.44 9.06
C MET A 102 2.40 -11.02 8.21
N ALA A 103 2.61 -12.34 8.24
CA ALA A 103 3.63 -13.00 7.44
C ALA A 103 3.36 -12.85 5.93
N LEU A 104 2.09 -13.01 5.50
CA LEU A 104 1.72 -12.79 4.10
C LEU A 104 2.06 -11.39 3.62
N TYR A 105 1.84 -10.36 4.44
CA TYR A 105 2.09 -8.97 4.01
C TYR A 105 3.54 -8.56 4.20
N LEU A 106 4.11 -8.76 5.40
CA LEU A 106 5.43 -8.25 5.74
C LEU A 106 6.59 -9.09 5.19
N LEU A 107 6.37 -10.38 4.94
CA LEU A 107 7.41 -11.29 4.45
C LEU A 107 7.11 -11.72 3.01
N VAL A 108 5.99 -12.43 2.78
CA VAL A 108 5.73 -13.08 1.49
C VAL A 108 5.51 -12.04 0.39
N ALA A 109 4.66 -11.02 0.61
CA ALA A 109 4.42 -10.00 -0.40
C ALA A 109 5.68 -9.19 -0.69
N VAL A 110 6.42 -8.77 0.34
CA VAL A 110 7.70 -8.04 0.16
C VAL A 110 8.70 -8.89 -0.61
N ALA A 111 8.94 -10.14 -0.19
CA ALA A 111 9.89 -11.02 -0.86
C ALA A 111 9.48 -11.33 -2.31
N MET A 112 8.18 -11.51 -2.57
CA MET A 112 7.64 -11.79 -3.89
C MET A 112 7.95 -10.68 -4.88
N PHE A 113 7.60 -9.44 -4.52
CA PHE A 113 7.81 -8.27 -5.36
C PHE A 113 9.26 -7.76 -5.37
N ALA A 114 10.10 -8.23 -4.44
CA ALA A 114 11.53 -7.91 -4.42
C ALA A 114 12.40 -8.92 -5.20
N SER A 115 11.96 -10.18 -5.33
CA SER A 115 12.85 -11.26 -5.78
C SER A 115 12.41 -11.94 -7.07
N LEU A 116 11.11 -11.87 -7.42
CA LEU A 116 10.58 -12.59 -8.57
C LEU A 116 10.67 -11.83 -9.90
N PRO A 117 10.59 -10.46 -9.95
CA PRO A 117 10.73 -9.71 -11.20
C PRO A 117 12.11 -9.93 -11.83
N HIS A 118 12.16 -9.99 -13.16
CA HIS A 118 13.41 -9.99 -13.91
C HIS A 118 13.94 -8.58 -14.10
N ASP A 119 13.04 -7.64 -14.35
CA ASP A 119 13.31 -6.23 -14.62
C ASP A 119 12.19 -5.34 -14.05
N ALA A 120 12.32 -4.02 -14.24
CA ALA A 120 11.33 -3.07 -13.79
C ALA A 120 10.03 -3.13 -14.62
N ASP A 121 10.09 -3.59 -15.88
CA ASP A 121 8.91 -3.71 -16.75
C ASP A 121 7.93 -4.76 -16.24
N ASP A 122 8.43 -5.84 -15.63
CA ASP A 122 7.58 -6.83 -14.94
C ASP A 122 6.71 -6.17 -13.85
N LEU A 123 7.21 -5.12 -13.21
CA LEU A 123 6.49 -4.39 -12.16
C LEU A 123 5.56 -3.30 -12.72
N LYS A 124 5.90 -2.69 -13.87
CA LYS A 124 5.04 -1.67 -14.51
C LYS A 124 3.65 -2.19 -14.82
N LEU A 125 3.54 -3.46 -15.24
CA LEU A 125 2.24 -4.08 -15.51
C LEU A 125 1.36 -4.12 -14.25
N SER A 126 1.96 -4.37 -13.08
CA SER A 126 1.27 -4.31 -11.78
C SER A 126 0.74 -2.91 -11.48
N LEU A 127 1.55 -1.88 -11.75
CA LEU A 127 1.18 -0.48 -11.52
C LEU A 127 0.02 -0.05 -12.42
N TYR A 128 0.10 -0.35 -13.72
CA TYR A 128 -1.00 -0.06 -14.67
C TYR A 128 -2.27 -0.85 -14.33
N GLY A 129 -2.14 -2.10 -13.90
CA GLY A 129 -3.26 -2.91 -13.45
C GLY A 129 -4.00 -2.28 -12.26
N LEU A 130 -3.27 -1.77 -11.27
CA LEU A 130 -3.87 -1.06 -10.14
C LEU A 130 -4.56 0.25 -10.56
N ILE A 131 -3.96 1.01 -11.49
CA ILE A 131 -4.60 2.22 -12.05
C ILE A 131 -5.92 1.84 -12.73
N GLY A 132 -5.93 0.79 -13.57
CA GLY A 132 -7.13 0.33 -14.26
C GLY A 132 -8.25 -0.07 -13.30
N VAL A 133 -7.92 -0.85 -12.27
CA VAL A 133 -8.88 -1.22 -11.21
C VAL A 133 -9.32 0.02 -10.42
N GLY A 134 -8.41 0.95 -10.12
CA GLY A 134 -8.73 2.21 -9.47
C GLY A 134 -9.74 3.04 -10.27
N VAL A 135 -9.54 3.16 -11.58
CA VAL A 135 -10.49 3.85 -12.48
C VAL A 135 -11.85 3.16 -12.47
N LEU A 136 -11.89 1.82 -12.56
CA LEU A 136 -13.15 1.06 -12.50
C LEU A 136 -13.90 1.29 -11.19
N LEU A 137 -13.22 1.16 -10.05
CA LEU A 137 -13.82 1.38 -8.73
C LEU A 137 -14.30 2.83 -8.57
N ALA A 138 -13.53 3.81 -9.06
CA ALA A 138 -13.89 5.22 -9.01
C ALA A 138 -15.12 5.53 -9.84
N LEU A 139 -15.21 4.99 -11.06
CA LEU A 139 -16.39 5.16 -11.92
C LEU A 139 -17.64 4.58 -11.27
N ILE A 140 -17.56 3.33 -10.79
CA ILE A 140 -18.72 2.70 -10.12
C ILE A 140 -19.10 3.50 -8.88
N MET A 141 -18.15 3.90 -8.03
CA MET A 141 -18.41 4.70 -6.84
C MET A 141 -19.08 6.04 -7.18
N THR A 142 -18.59 6.73 -8.21
CA THR A 142 -19.12 8.04 -8.60
C THR A 142 -20.53 7.95 -9.18
N ILE A 143 -20.79 6.91 -9.99
CA ILE A 143 -22.10 6.70 -10.62
C ILE A 143 -23.13 6.22 -9.60
N THR A 144 -22.78 5.21 -8.80
CA THR A 144 -23.73 4.57 -7.88
C THR A 144 -23.93 5.32 -6.58
N ARG A 145 -22.92 6.10 -6.15
CA ARG A 145 -22.82 6.76 -4.83
C ARG A 145 -23.13 5.81 -3.67
N SER A 146 -22.89 4.53 -3.88
CA SER A 146 -23.18 3.48 -2.92
C SER A 146 -22.10 3.42 -1.82
N SER A 147 -22.50 3.05 -0.61
CA SER A 147 -21.54 2.73 0.46
C SER A 147 -20.79 1.42 0.21
N TYR A 148 -21.23 0.62 -0.77
CA TYR A 148 -20.58 -0.63 -1.19
C TYR A 148 -20.41 -0.65 -2.70
N VAL A 149 -19.21 -0.98 -3.17
CA VAL A 149 -18.85 -1.14 -4.58
C VAL A 149 -18.24 -2.52 -4.75
N LEU A 150 -18.84 -3.38 -5.56
CA LEU A 150 -18.37 -4.76 -5.79
C LEU A 150 -18.10 -5.53 -4.48
N GLY A 151 -18.97 -5.35 -3.48
CA GLY A 151 -18.84 -5.97 -2.16
C GLY A 151 -17.83 -5.29 -1.22
N LEU A 152 -17.14 -4.23 -1.65
CA LEU A 152 -16.20 -3.46 -0.86
C LEU A 152 -16.91 -2.30 -0.15
N HIS A 153 -16.71 -2.17 1.14
CA HIS A 153 -17.16 -0.98 1.88
C HIS A 153 -16.41 0.27 1.40
N LYS A 154 -17.06 1.44 1.40
CA LYS A 154 -16.51 2.72 0.94
C LYS A 154 -15.11 3.06 1.49
N ASN A 155 -14.80 2.68 2.72
CA ASN A 155 -13.47 2.92 3.31
C ASN A 155 -12.41 2.05 2.62
N GLY A 156 -12.69 0.79 2.30
CA GLY A 156 -11.80 -0.10 1.55
C GLY A 156 -11.60 0.37 0.11
N VAL A 157 -12.71 0.82 -0.54
CA VAL A 157 -12.63 1.45 -1.87
C VAL A 157 -11.76 2.71 -1.80
N GLY A 158 -12.04 3.62 -0.88
CA GLY A 158 -11.25 4.84 -0.68
C GLY A 158 -9.77 4.56 -0.45
N ALA A 159 -9.44 3.56 0.38
CA ALA A 159 -8.05 3.14 0.61
C ALA A 159 -7.37 2.65 -0.67
N SER A 160 -8.06 1.86 -1.50
CA SER A 160 -7.54 1.39 -2.79
C SER A 160 -7.40 2.54 -3.80
N LEU A 161 -8.35 3.48 -3.81
CA LEU A 161 -8.28 4.67 -4.66
C LEU A 161 -7.13 5.60 -4.26
N SER A 162 -6.82 5.75 -2.96
CA SER A 162 -5.65 6.51 -2.52
C SER A 162 -4.34 5.88 -3.02
N CYS A 163 -4.25 4.56 -3.00
CA CYS A 163 -3.11 3.84 -3.58
C CYS A 163 -3.02 4.03 -5.10
N ALA A 164 -4.12 3.85 -5.82
CA ALA A 164 -4.15 4.02 -7.27
C ALA A 164 -3.82 5.48 -7.70
N LEU A 165 -4.25 6.47 -6.90
CA LEU A 165 -3.92 7.88 -7.13
C LEU A 165 -2.41 8.14 -7.03
N ILE A 166 -1.75 7.58 -6.01
CA ILE A 166 -0.29 7.73 -5.82
C ILE A 166 0.46 7.13 -7.00
N VAL A 167 0.08 5.90 -7.44
CA VAL A 167 0.71 5.26 -8.60
C VAL A 167 0.47 6.05 -9.86
N ALA A 168 -0.79 6.45 -10.13
CA ALA A 168 -1.11 7.20 -11.34
C ALA A 168 -0.37 8.54 -11.40
N LEU A 169 -0.20 9.21 -10.25
CA LEU A 169 0.54 10.46 -10.16
C LEU A 169 2.04 10.26 -10.44
N GLU A 170 2.65 9.22 -9.86
CA GLU A 170 4.05 8.92 -10.14
C GLU A 170 4.29 8.55 -11.59
N MET A 171 3.45 7.66 -12.16
CA MET A 171 3.53 7.30 -13.57
C MET A 171 3.28 8.48 -14.51
N TRP A 172 2.47 9.46 -14.07
CA TRP A 172 2.28 10.69 -14.81
C TRP A 172 3.52 11.59 -14.80
N PHE A 173 4.25 11.66 -13.69
CA PHE A 173 5.52 12.38 -13.60
C PHE A 173 6.61 11.73 -14.46
N ALA A 174 6.74 10.41 -14.39
CA ALA A 174 7.74 9.65 -15.13
C ALA A 174 7.42 9.51 -16.63
N GLY A 175 6.16 9.74 -17.03
CA GLY A 175 5.71 9.54 -18.41
C GLY A 175 6.15 10.66 -19.36
N GLU A 176 6.55 10.27 -20.55
CA GLU A 176 6.83 11.21 -21.63
C GLU A 176 5.57 11.94 -22.13
N PRO A 177 5.72 13.16 -22.69
CA PRO A 177 4.60 13.88 -23.28
C PRO A 177 3.95 13.07 -24.41
N GLY A 178 2.62 12.90 -24.36
CA GLY A 178 1.89 12.14 -25.38
C GLY A 178 0.53 11.65 -24.92
N THR A 179 -0.03 10.72 -25.69
CA THR A 179 -1.34 10.12 -25.40
C THR A 179 -1.36 9.39 -24.07
N GLY A 180 -0.31 8.67 -23.71
CA GLY A 180 -0.18 7.96 -22.43
C GLY A 180 -0.30 8.91 -21.25
N LYS A 181 0.39 10.05 -21.27
CA LYS A 181 0.33 11.07 -20.21
C LYS A 181 -1.07 11.70 -20.08
N ARG A 182 -1.78 11.89 -21.20
CA ARG A 182 -3.17 12.38 -21.19
C ARG A 182 -4.13 11.34 -20.57
N LEU A 183 -3.94 10.05 -20.88
CA LEU A 183 -4.73 8.97 -20.27
C LEU A 183 -4.50 8.88 -18.76
N LEU A 184 -3.25 9.03 -18.30
CA LEU A 184 -2.92 9.08 -16.87
C LEU A 184 -3.54 10.30 -16.19
N ALA A 185 -3.55 11.47 -16.84
CA ALA A 185 -4.23 12.66 -16.32
C ALA A 185 -5.74 12.44 -16.19
N ALA A 186 -6.38 11.79 -17.17
CA ALA A 186 -7.79 11.41 -17.08
C ALA A 186 -8.04 10.40 -15.96
N ALA A 187 -7.17 9.39 -15.81
CA ALA A 187 -7.25 8.42 -14.72
C ALA A 187 -7.13 9.12 -13.35
N LEU A 188 -6.18 10.06 -13.18
CA LEU A 188 -6.02 10.88 -11.98
C LEU A 188 -7.30 11.64 -11.63
N ALA A 189 -7.94 12.28 -12.61
CA ALA A 189 -9.19 13.02 -12.42
C ALA A 189 -10.33 12.08 -11.97
N ILE A 190 -10.49 10.93 -12.63
CA ILE A 190 -11.52 9.93 -12.32
C ILE A 190 -11.29 9.34 -10.92
N ILE A 191 -10.06 8.90 -10.62
CA ILE A 191 -9.70 8.31 -9.31
C ILE A 191 -9.88 9.36 -8.21
N GLY A 192 -9.44 10.60 -8.44
CA GLY A 192 -9.61 11.71 -7.50
C GLY A 192 -11.08 12.00 -7.20
N ALA A 193 -11.93 12.04 -8.22
CA ALA A 193 -13.37 12.20 -8.06
C ALA A 193 -13.99 11.04 -7.24
N GLY A 194 -13.66 9.79 -7.56
CA GLY A 194 -14.11 8.63 -6.78
C GLY A 194 -13.65 8.66 -5.34
N LEU A 195 -12.40 9.08 -5.09
CA LEU A 195 -11.85 9.23 -3.75
C LEU A 195 -12.63 10.29 -2.93
N LEU A 196 -12.97 11.42 -3.53
CA LEU A 196 -13.79 12.44 -2.88
C LEU A 196 -15.21 11.92 -2.57
N VAL A 197 -15.85 11.25 -3.54
CA VAL A 197 -17.19 10.66 -3.38
C VAL A 197 -17.23 9.56 -2.32
N SER A 198 -16.10 8.87 -2.07
CA SER A 198 -16.02 7.83 -1.03
C SER A 198 -16.33 8.37 0.38
N LEU A 199 -16.17 9.67 0.62
CA LEU A 199 -16.32 10.33 1.92
C LEU A 199 -15.53 9.63 3.05
N SER A 200 -14.44 8.94 2.68
CA SER A 200 -13.55 8.25 3.62
C SER A 200 -12.41 9.18 4.04
N ARG A 201 -12.57 9.82 5.21
CA ARG A 201 -11.56 10.76 5.77
C ARG A 201 -10.20 10.11 5.95
N GLY A 202 -10.17 8.84 6.37
CA GLY A 202 -8.91 8.07 6.50
C GLY A 202 -8.22 7.88 5.16
N ALA A 203 -8.97 7.61 4.09
CA ALA A 203 -8.41 7.48 2.75
C ALA A 203 -7.90 8.83 2.21
N TRP A 204 -8.58 9.93 2.49
CA TRP A 204 -8.11 11.27 2.14
C TRP A 204 -6.80 11.63 2.85
N LEU A 205 -6.73 11.33 4.16
CA LEU A 205 -5.49 11.51 4.93
C LEU A 205 -4.35 10.66 4.36
N GLY A 206 -4.63 9.37 4.06
CA GLY A 206 -3.66 8.48 3.42
C GLY A 206 -3.18 9.00 2.07
N ALA A 207 -4.10 9.43 1.20
CA ALA A 207 -3.76 10.03 -0.09
C ALA A 207 -2.91 11.28 0.07
N LEU A 208 -3.28 12.19 0.98
CA LEU A 208 -2.53 13.42 1.24
C LEU A 208 -1.10 13.13 1.70
N CYS A 209 -0.92 12.25 2.68
CA CYS A 209 0.40 11.89 3.20
C CYS A 209 1.24 11.14 2.15
N GLY A 210 0.64 10.23 1.37
CA GLY A 210 1.33 9.53 0.31
C GLY A 210 1.75 10.46 -0.83
N VAL A 211 0.86 11.31 -1.31
CA VAL A 211 1.17 12.33 -2.34
C VAL A 211 2.23 13.30 -1.83
N ALA A 212 2.13 13.77 -0.59
CA ALA A 212 3.15 14.64 0.01
C ALA A 212 4.53 13.96 0.05
N THR A 213 4.58 12.67 0.41
CA THR A 213 5.82 11.88 0.40
C THR A 213 6.40 11.78 -1.01
N LEU A 214 5.57 11.46 -2.01
CA LEU A 214 5.97 11.39 -3.41
C LEU A 214 6.57 12.72 -3.89
N LEU A 215 5.86 13.84 -3.67
CA LEU A 215 6.30 15.16 -4.10
C LEU A 215 7.55 15.63 -3.34
N ALA A 216 7.73 15.21 -2.08
CA ALA A 216 8.93 15.45 -1.33
C ALA A 216 10.15 14.74 -1.95
N LEU A 217 10.02 13.45 -2.32
CA LEU A 217 11.07 12.69 -2.99
C LEU A 217 11.40 13.27 -4.37
N ARG A 218 10.41 13.67 -5.13
CA ARG A 218 10.58 14.38 -6.44
C ARG A 218 11.03 15.82 -6.31
N ARG A 219 11.10 16.38 -5.09
CA ARG A 219 11.38 17.81 -4.82
C ARG A 219 10.44 18.78 -5.56
N GLN A 220 9.17 18.37 -5.74
CA GLN A 220 8.14 19.13 -6.47
C GLN A 220 7.17 19.86 -5.51
N PHE A 221 7.69 20.45 -4.43
CA PHE A 221 6.87 21.19 -3.45
C PHE A 221 6.09 22.36 -4.06
N GLY A 222 6.67 23.04 -5.05
CA GLY A 222 5.97 24.14 -5.73
C GLY A 222 4.71 23.68 -6.47
N LEU A 223 4.72 22.44 -7.00
CA LEU A 223 3.53 21.86 -7.61
C LEU A 223 2.46 21.54 -6.58
N PHE A 224 2.84 21.04 -5.40
CA PHE A 224 1.90 20.80 -4.30
C PHE A 224 1.17 22.08 -3.91
N LEU A 225 1.90 23.20 -3.73
CA LEU A 225 1.31 24.49 -3.41
C LEU A 225 0.35 24.98 -4.51
N ARG A 226 0.77 24.89 -5.78
CA ARG A 226 -0.06 25.28 -6.91
C ARG A 226 -1.32 24.42 -7.04
N ALA A 227 -1.17 23.10 -6.89
CA ALA A 227 -2.29 22.17 -6.90
C ALA A 227 -3.25 22.46 -5.75
N ALA A 228 -2.75 22.70 -4.53
CA ALA A 228 -3.58 23.08 -3.38
C ALA A 228 -4.34 24.40 -3.63
N LEU A 229 -3.66 25.39 -4.22
CA LEU A 229 -4.26 26.70 -4.53
C LEU A 229 -5.45 26.60 -5.52
N VAL A 230 -5.41 25.61 -6.42
CA VAL A 230 -6.49 25.35 -7.38
C VAL A 230 -7.54 24.40 -6.80
N LEU A 231 -7.09 23.28 -6.21
CA LEU A 231 -8.00 22.24 -5.75
C LEU A 231 -8.81 22.63 -4.51
N VAL A 232 -8.24 23.42 -3.59
CA VAL A 232 -8.97 23.85 -2.39
C VAL A 232 -10.20 24.68 -2.75
N PRO A 233 -10.11 25.74 -3.60
CA PRO A 233 -11.31 26.45 -4.05
C PRO A 233 -12.31 25.55 -4.80
N VAL A 234 -11.83 24.66 -5.68
CA VAL A 234 -12.71 23.72 -6.41
C VAL A 234 -13.44 22.80 -5.44
N ILE A 235 -12.75 22.25 -4.44
CA ILE A 235 -13.35 21.40 -3.41
C ILE A 235 -14.35 22.21 -2.57
N LEU A 236 -14.03 23.45 -2.18
CA LEU A 236 -14.94 24.31 -1.43
C LEU A 236 -16.21 24.65 -2.24
N ILE A 237 -16.05 24.93 -3.53
CA ILE A 237 -17.20 25.14 -4.42
C ILE A 237 -18.03 23.86 -4.55
N ALA A 238 -17.40 22.73 -4.89
CA ALA A 238 -18.08 21.43 -4.97
C ALA A 238 -18.79 21.08 -3.66
N TRP A 239 -18.21 21.44 -2.52
CA TRP A 239 -18.79 21.25 -1.19
C TRP A 239 -20.14 21.93 -1.03
N THR A 240 -20.34 23.11 -1.63
CA THR A 240 -21.63 23.81 -1.56
C THR A 240 -22.76 23.08 -2.26
N PHE A 241 -22.44 22.27 -3.29
CA PHE A 241 -23.39 21.47 -4.05
C PHE A 241 -23.63 20.07 -3.44
N LEU A 242 -22.87 19.65 -2.42
CA LEU A 242 -23.11 18.39 -1.75
C LEU A 242 -24.40 18.45 -0.91
N PRO A 243 -25.22 17.36 -0.90
CA PRO A 243 -26.34 17.23 0.01
C PRO A 243 -25.93 17.45 1.46
N LYS A 244 -26.82 18.04 2.26
CA LYS A 244 -26.57 18.34 3.69
C LYS A 244 -26.07 17.11 4.45
N GLU A 245 -26.69 15.95 4.24
CA GLU A 245 -26.30 14.67 4.87
C GLU A 245 -24.86 14.25 4.51
N SER A 246 -24.44 14.46 3.26
CA SER A 246 -23.08 14.18 2.81
C SER A 246 -22.07 15.11 3.45
N ARG A 247 -22.40 16.40 3.55
CA ARG A 247 -21.56 17.40 4.24
C ARG A 247 -21.41 17.07 5.71
N GLU A 248 -22.50 16.77 6.37
CA GLU A 248 -22.50 16.36 7.78
C GLU A 248 -21.73 15.04 8.00
N THR A 249 -21.79 14.10 7.05
CA THR A 249 -21.00 12.86 7.12
C THR A 249 -19.51 13.15 7.01
N ALA A 250 -19.13 14.06 6.13
CA ALA A 250 -17.72 14.39 5.90
C ALA A 250 -17.12 15.26 7.01
N THR A 251 -17.88 16.23 7.58
CA THR A 251 -17.39 17.16 8.62
C THR A 251 -17.80 16.79 10.04
N GLY A 252 -18.77 15.90 10.22
CA GLY A 252 -19.27 15.56 11.55
C GLY A 252 -18.18 14.88 12.39
N PHE A 253 -17.59 15.65 13.31
CA PHE A 253 -16.71 15.17 14.39
C PHE A 253 -17.47 15.06 15.73
N ASP A 254 -18.80 15.09 15.67
CA ASP A 254 -19.63 14.97 16.86
C ASP A 254 -19.45 13.58 17.47
N ARG A 255 -19.00 13.55 18.73
CA ARG A 255 -18.81 12.30 19.53
C ARG A 255 -20.13 11.54 19.74
N GLY A 256 -21.30 12.18 19.58
CA GLY A 256 -22.60 11.55 19.61
C GLY A 256 -22.89 10.62 18.43
N ARG A 257 -22.17 10.75 17.31
CA ARG A 257 -22.33 9.87 16.15
C ARG A 257 -21.73 8.49 16.45
N TRP A 258 -22.52 7.43 16.23
CA TRP A 258 -22.15 6.05 16.54
C TRP A 258 -20.76 5.65 16.02
N ASN A 259 -20.43 5.95 14.77
CA ASN A 259 -19.15 5.60 14.15
C ASN A 259 -17.94 6.32 14.76
N ILE A 260 -18.13 7.51 15.30
CA ILE A 260 -17.07 8.28 15.97
C ILE A 260 -16.94 7.79 17.41
N LYS A 261 -18.07 7.62 18.09
CA LYS A 261 -18.13 7.06 19.45
C LYS A 261 -17.43 5.69 19.50
N ALA A 262 -17.78 4.79 18.57
CA ALA A 262 -17.16 3.46 18.49
C ALA A 262 -15.63 3.51 18.32
N ARG A 263 -15.10 4.49 17.60
CA ARG A 263 -13.64 4.68 17.43
C ARG A 263 -12.97 5.15 18.74
N TYR A 264 -13.59 6.08 19.46
CA TYR A 264 -13.07 6.51 20.76
C TYR A 264 -13.13 5.35 21.77
N GLU A 265 -14.22 4.60 21.83
CA GLU A 265 -14.38 3.44 22.70
C GLU A 265 -13.34 2.36 22.37
N SER A 266 -13.09 2.11 21.07
CA SER A 266 -12.09 1.11 20.67
C SER A 266 -10.66 1.52 21.06
N VAL A 267 -10.34 2.81 21.04
CA VAL A 267 -9.05 3.33 21.51
C VAL A 267 -8.94 3.24 23.03
N GLU A 268 -10.01 3.56 23.76
CA GLU A 268 -10.00 3.48 25.22
C GLU A 268 -9.79 2.03 25.72
N VAL A 269 -10.46 1.07 25.09
CA VAL A 269 -10.24 -0.36 25.38
C VAL A 269 -8.78 -0.78 25.06
N ALA A 270 -8.23 -0.32 23.93
CA ALA A 270 -6.83 -0.60 23.61
C ALA A 270 -5.87 -0.01 24.66
N ARG A 271 -6.19 1.19 25.17
CA ARG A 271 -5.45 1.83 26.26
C ARG A 271 -5.51 1.02 27.57
N GLU A 272 -6.68 0.50 27.93
CA GLU A 272 -6.83 -0.36 29.11
C GLU A 272 -5.97 -1.63 29.00
N PHE A 273 -5.93 -2.27 27.82
CA PHE A 273 -5.06 -3.42 27.59
C PHE A 273 -3.58 -3.06 27.69
N PHE A 274 -3.16 -1.94 27.12
CA PHE A 274 -1.78 -1.45 27.22
C PHE A 274 -1.39 -1.16 28.68
N GLN A 275 -2.26 -0.57 29.48
CA GLN A 275 -1.98 -0.25 30.89
C GLN A 275 -1.74 -1.50 31.74
N LYS A 276 -2.31 -2.67 31.37
CA LYS A 276 -2.12 -3.94 32.09
C LYS A 276 -0.73 -4.53 31.86
N ASP A 277 -0.21 -4.43 30.62
CA ASP A 277 1.15 -4.85 30.27
C ASP A 277 1.77 -3.85 29.26
N PRO A 278 2.43 -2.79 29.76
CA PRO A 278 2.97 -1.74 28.89
C PRO A 278 4.14 -2.17 28.00
N LEU A 279 4.88 -3.23 28.36
CA LEU A 279 6.07 -3.64 27.62
C LEU A 279 5.75 -4.60 26.49
N LEU A 280 4.97 -5.66 26.77
CA LEU A 280 4.68 -6.75 25.84
C LEU A 280 3.22 -6.79 25.38
N GLY A 281 2.31 -6.06 26.03
CA GLY A 281 0.90 -6.03 25.68
C GLY A 281 0.17 -7.33 26.01
N SER A 282 -1.05 -7.47 25.48
CA SER A 282 -1.99 -8.55 25.84
C SER A 282 -2.10 -9.66 24.77
N GLY A 283 -1.09 -9.85 23.95
CA GLY A 283 -1.02 -10.90 22.92
C GLY A 283 -1.63 -10.49 21.57
N VAL A 284 -1.01 -10.98 20.49
CA VAL A 284 -1.49 -10.79 19.12
C VAL A 284 -2.79 -11.54 18.92
N GLY A 285 -3.74 -10.93 18.24
CA GLY A 285 -5.07 -11.50 17.98
C GLY A 285 -6.20 -10.68 18.57
N LEU A 286 -5.90 -9.74 19.47
CA LEU A 286 -6.87 -8.81 20.06
C LEU A 286 -7.68 -8.09 18.97
N ARG A 287 -7.05 -7.75 17.82
CA ARG A 287 -7.70 -7.12 16.66
C ARG A 287 -8.88 -7.91 16.08
N LYS A 288 -9.00 -9.18 16.34
CA LYS A 288 -10.13 -9.99 15.87
C LYS A 288 -11.32 -9.96 16.83
N GLU A 289 -11.06 -9.64 18.08
CA GLU A 289 -12.04 -9.46 19.13
C GLU A 289 -12.37 -7.98 19.30
N TYR A 290 -11.34 -7.16 19.24
CA TYR A 290 -11.39 -5.73 19.51
C TYR A 290 -10.37 -4.98 18.66
N ASP A 291 -10.78 -4.47 17.50
CA ASP A 291 -9.89 -3.72 16.62
C ASP A 291 -9.95 -2.22 16.95
N ALA A 292 -8.94 -1.72 17.65
CA ALA A 292 -8.75 -0.28 17.77
C ALA A 292 -8.53 0.30 16.36
N THR A 293 -9.38 1.21 15.93
CA THR A 293 -9.27 1.87 14.62
C THR A 293 -8.08 2.84 14.55
N ASN A 294 -6.97 2.45 15.18
CA ASN A 294 -5.72 3.19 15.26
C ASN A 294 -4.58 2.19 15.47
N ILE A 295 -3.66 2.12 14.50
CA ILE A 295 -2.56 1.14 14.51
C ILE A 295 -1.61 1.31 15.70
N ALA A 296 -1.36 2.53 16.17
CA ALA A 296 -0.46 2.76 17.29
C ALA A 296 -1.06 2.18 18.59
N TRP A 297 -2.32 2.49 18.89
CA TRP A 297 -3.02 1.96 20.06
C TRP A 297 -3.25 0.45 19.97
N LEU A 298 -3.60 -0.06 18.79
CA LEU A 298 -3.72 -1.49 18.57
C LEU A 298 -2.41 -2.22 18.86
N THR A 299 -1.29 -1.70 18.33
CA THR A 299 0.02 -2.31 18.53
C THR A 299 0.47 -2.22 19.98
N LEU A 300 0.21 -1.09 20.66
CA LEU A 300 0.45 -0.96 22.09
C LEU A 300 -0.37 -1.96 22.90
N ALA A 301 -1.64 -2.16 22.55
CA ALA A 301 -2.51 -3.13 23.23
C ALA A 301 -2.08 -4.59 23.00
N GLU A 302 -1.68 -4.95 21.77
CA GLU A 302 -1.29 -6.31 21.41
C GLU A 302 0.15 -6.67 21.82
N THR A 303 1.11 -5.73 21.68
CA THR A 303 2.55 -6.04 21.78
C THR A 303 3.36 -5.00 22.57
N GLY A 304 2.65 -4.10 23.25
CA GLY A 304 3.25 -3.10 24.12
C GLY A 304 4.17 -2.10 23.41
N ALA A 305 4.94 -1.38 24.18
CA ALA A 305 5.90 -0.40 23.68
C ALA A 305 7.00 -1.03 22.80
N LEU A 306 7.40 -2.28 23.11
CA LEU A 306 8.40 -3.00 22.32
C LEU A 306 7.88 -3.29 20.90
N GLY A 307 6.60 -3.72 20.79
CA GLY A 307 6.00 -3.97 19.49
C GLY A 307 5.79 -2.69 18.67
N LEU A 308 5.36 -1.59 19.30
CA LEU A 308 5.26 -0.31 18.60
C LEU A 308 6.62 0.19 18.13
N GLY A 309 7.66 0.06 18.96
CA GLY A 309 9.04 0.39 18.58
C GLY A 309 9.53 -0.45 17.40
N ALA A 310 9.31 -1.77 17.42
CA ALA A 310 9.67 -2.66 16.33
C ALA A 310 8.90 -2.35 15.04
N LEU A 311 7.59 -2.07 15.13
CA LEU A 311 6.79 -1.65 13.97
C LEU A 311 7.29 -0.33 13.39
N ALA A 312 7.63 0.65 14.23
CA ALA A 312 8.22 1.92 13.79
C ALA A 312 9.57 1.69 13.08
N LEU A 313 10.42 0.79 13.59
CA LEU A 313 11.68 0.43 12.97
C LEU A 313 11.52 -0.15 11.57
N ILE A 314 10.47 -0.95 11.30
CA ILE A 314 10.17 -1.46 9.95
C ILE A 314 9.95 -0.27 8.99
N HIS A 315 9.10 0.68 9.37
CA HIS A 315 8.80 1.86 8.55
C HIS A 315 10.04 2.73 8.34
N LEU A 316 10.80 2.99 9.41
CA LEU A 316 12.02 3.79 9.35
C LEU A 316 13.10 3.11 8.49
N ALA A 317 13.27 1.79 8.59
CA ALA A 317 14.23 1.05 7.76
C ALA A 317 13.89 1.16 6.27
N LEU A 318 12.60 1.02 5.91
CA LEU A 318 12.14 1.19 4.53
C LEU A 318 12.39 2.62 4.03
N LEU A 319 11.96 3.63 4.79
CA LEU A 319 12.14 5.03 4.39
C LEU A 319 13.62 5.40 4.28
N ARG A 320 14.47 4.90 5.18
CA ARG A 320 15.93 5.10 5.10
C ARG A 320 16.53 4.40 3.88
N MET A 321 16.07 3.20 3.54
CA MET A 321 16.47 2.47 2.34
C MET A 321 16.17 3.29 1.09
N VAL A 322 14.92 3.75 0.93
CA VAL A 322 14.49 4.58 -0.18
C VAL A 322 15.27 5.90 -0.23
N TRP A 323 15.38 6.58 0.91
CA TRP A 323 16.11 7.86 1.01
C TRP A 323 17.58 7.76 0.59
N ARG A 324 18.22 6.61 0.82
CA ARG A 324 19.60 6.37 0.39
C ARG A 324 19.67 6.05 -1.10
N ALA A 325 18.84 5.13 -1.57
CA ALA A 325 18.88 4.65 -2.95
C ALA A 325 18.52 5.76 -3.97
N GLN A 326 17.52 6.59 -3.65
CA GLN A 326 17.09 7.68 -4.55
C GLN A 326 18.18 8.73 -4.87
N LYS A 327 19.25 8.79 -4.07
CA LYS A 327 20.37 9.72 -4.30
C LYS A 327 21.28 9.28 -5.43
N SER A 328 21.20 8.01 -5.81
CA SER A 328 22.06 7.37 -6.81
C SER A 328 21.31 7.06 -8.10
N VAL A 329 20.11 7.61 -8.29
CA VAL A 329 19.31 7.44 -9.52
C VAL A 329 18.67 8.76 -9.92
N GLY A 330 18.60 9.04 -11.23
CA GLY A 330 17.88 10.16 -11.80
C GLY A 330 16.38 10.06 -11.51
N ARG A 331 15.68 11.21 -11.45
CA ARG A 331 14.24 11.20 -11.17
C ARG A 331 13.38 10.70 -12.33
N GLU A 332 13.92 10.64 -13.51
CA GLU A 332 13.29 10.09 -14.71
C GLU A 332 13.53 8.59 -14.84
N ASP A 333 14.44 8.02 -14.04
CA ASP A 333 14.70 6.58 -13.98
C ASP A 333 13.48 5.83 -13.40
N GLU A 334 13.15 4.70 -14.00
CA GLU A 334 12.07 3.83 -13.53
C GLU A 334 12.29 3.27 -12.13
N LEU A 335 13.57 3.05 -11.74
CA LEU A 335 13.92 2.61 -10.38
C LEU A 335 13.57 3.69 -9.34
N PHE A 336 13.73 4.98 -9.69
CA PHE A 336 13.28 6.06 -8.82
C PHE A 336 11.77 5.99 -8.59
N SER A 337 10.98 5.74 -9.65
CA SER A 337 9.53 5.61 -9.54
C SER A 337 9.12 4.48 -8.61
N LEU A 338 9.76 3.30 -8.71
CA LEU A 338 9.50 2.17 -7.82
C LEU A 338 9.86 2.49 -6.36
N LEU A 339 10.99 3.17 -6.12
CA LEU A 339 11.40 3.63 -4.78
C LEU A 339 10.37 4.61 -4.20
N ALA A 340 9.96 5.60 -4.99
CA ALA A 340 9.03 6.64 -4.57
C ALA A 340 7.62 6.10 -4.28
N ILE A 341 7.11 5.22 -5.15
CA ILE A 341 5.83 4.53 -4.95
C ILE A 341 5.88 3.72 -3.65
N GLY A 342 6.93 2.91 -3.43
CA GLY A 342 7.03 2.09 -2.22
C GLY A 342 6.99 2.90 -0.93
N ALA A 343 7.75 4.00 -0.86
CA ALA A 343 7.73 4.89 0.30
C ALA A 343 6.35 5.57 0.47
N ALA A 344 5.80 6.13 -0.61
CA ALA A 344 4.54 6.86 -0.57
C ALA A 344 3.36 5.95 -0.16
N MET A 345 3.34 4.70 -0.64
CA MET A 345 2.31 3.72 -0.31
C MET A 345 2.33 3.33 1.17
N VAL A 346 3.51 3.05 1.70
CA VAL A 346 3.65 2.66 3.10
C VAL A 346 3.31 3.81 4.03
N VAL A 347 3.73 5.04 3.70
CA VAL A 347 3.34 6.25 4.47
C VAL A 347 1.84 6.49 4.37
N SER A 348 1.25 6.37 3.18
CA SER A 348 -0.20 6.49 2.97
C SER A 348 -0.97 5.49 3.83
N ARG A 349 -0.52 4.22 3.83
CA ARG A 349 -1.17 3.17 4.62
C ARG A 349 -1.02 3.41 6.12
N LEU A 350 0.15 3.85 6.58
CA LEU A 350 0.38 4.18 7.99
C LEU A 350 -0.53 5.33 8.43
N ALA A 351 -0.58 6.42 7.66
CA ALA A 351 -1.42 7.58 7.95
C ALA A 351 -2.92 7.20 8.00
N HIS A 352 -3.39 6.40 7.04
CA HIS A 352 -4.75 5.86 7.06
C HIS A 352 -4.99 5.01 8.31
N GLY A 353 -4.05 4.14 8.67
CA GLY A 353 -4.14 3.25 9.82
C GLY A 353 -4.13 3.95 11.19
N LEU A 354 -3.76 5.23 11.26
CA LEU A 354 -3.91 6.04 12.49
C LEU A 354 -5.37 6.43 12.77
N VAL A 355 -6.25 6.33 11.78
CA VAL A 355 -7.66 6.73 11.88
C VAL A 355 -8.65 5.67 11.41
N ASP A 356 -8.16 4.49 10.99
CA ASP A 356 -8.97 3.35 10.54
C ASP A 356 -8.19 2.03 10.73
N HIS A 357 -8.80 0.88 10.40
CA HIS A 357 -8.17 -0.44 10.51
C HIS A 357 -6.91 -0.57 9.65
N TYR A 358 -5.76 -0.78 10.27
CA TYR A 358 -4.48 -0.92 9.55
C TYR A 358 -4.33 -2.28 8.86
N TRP A 359 -4.61 -3.37 9.58
CA TRP A 359 -4.45 -4.74 9.09
C TRP A 359 -5.60 -5.23 8.20
N SER A 360 -6.46 -4.31 7.73
CA SER A 360 -7.48 -4.65 6.75
C SER A 360 -6.84 -5.05 5.42
N ARG A 361 -7.36 -6.09 4.79
CA ARG A 361 -6.90 -6.60 3.50
C ARG A 361 -6.88 -5.49 2.43
N GLY A 362 -6.38 -5.79 1.27
CA GLY A 362 -6.34 -4.87 0.14
C GLY A 362 -5.23 -3.83 0.30
N ALA A 363 -5.54 -2.65 0.83
CA ALA A 363 -4.58 -1.56 0.91
C ALA A 363 -3.29 -1.92 1.67
N ILE A 364 -3.34 -2.77 2.69
CA ILE A 364 -2.14 -3.25 3.39
C ILE A 364 -1.27 -4.12 2.48
N MET A 365 -1.89 -5.00 1.68
CA MET A 365 -1.18 -5.83 0.73
C MET A 365 -0.54 -4.99 -0.38
N ILE A 366 -1.29 -4.01 -0.93
CA ILE A 366 -0.76 -3.07 -1.93
C ILE A 366 0.45 -2.34 -1.37
N ALA A 367 0.37 -1.79 -0.16
CA ALA A 367 1.46 -1.04 0.47
C ALA A 367 2.73 -1.89 0.65
N TRP A 368 2.62 -3.11 1.18
CA TRP A 368 3.79 -3.96 1.40
C TRP A 368 4.31 -4.63 0.13
N SER A 369 3.46 -4.91 -0.85
CA SER A 369 3.90 -5.28 -2.21
C SER A 369 4.72 -4.15 -2.85
N SER A 370 4.29 -2.89 -2.69
CA SER A 370 5.06 -1.72 -3.16
C SER A 370 6.38 -1.54 -2.40
N ALA A 371 6.43 -1.89 -1.10
CA ALA A 371 7.68 -1.97 -0.36
C ALA A 371 8.64 -3.03 -0.96
N GLY A 372 8.09 -4.15 -1.45
CA GLY A 372 8.84 -5.15 -2.23
C GLY A 372 9.39 -4.58 -3.53
N MET A 373 8.59 -3.84 -4.30
CA MET A 373 9.05 -3.13 -5.51
C MET A 373 10.19 -2.15 -5.20
N ALA A 374 10.07 -1.36 -4.13
CA ALA A 374 11.16 -0.47 -3.69
C ALA A 374 12.41 -1.24 -3.26
N THR A 375 12.25 -2.44 -2.68
CA THR A 375 13.37 -3.30 -2.32
C THR A 375 14.06 -3.87 -3.57
N PHE A 376 13.30 -4.28 -4.59
CA PHE A 376 13.83 -4.64 -5.91
C PHE A 376 14.67 -3.50 -6.48
N ALA A 377 14.09 -2.30 -6.57
CA ALA A 377 14.77 -1.12 -7.11
C ALA A 377 16.05 -0.77 -6.32
N PHE A 378 16.02 -0.88 -4.99
CA PHE A 378 17.21 -0.67 -4.15
C PHE A 378 18.36 -1.62 -4.50
N TRP A 379 18.08 -2.91 -4.73
CA TRP A 379 19.10 -3.89 -5.08
C TRP A 379 19.59 -3.69 -6.51
N GLU A 380 18.71 -3.30 -7.41
CA GLU A 380 19.07 -2.99 -8.79
C GLU A 380 19.99 -1.76 -8.88
N VAL A 381 19.69 -0.70 -8.11
CA VAL A 381 20.59 0.45 -7.96
C VAL A 381 21.96 0.03 -7.43
N LYS A 382 21.98 -0.83 -6.41
CA LYS A 382 23.26 -1.34 -5.88
C LYS A 382 24.05 -2.17 -6.90
N ARG A 383 23.36 -2.96 -7.72
CA ARG A 383 23.98 -3.75 -8.79
C ARG A 383 24.63 -2.83 -9.82
N ARG A 384 23.89 -1.83 -10.34
CA ARG A 384 24.41 -0.84 -11.30
C ARG A 384 25.64 -0.12 -10.77
N LEU A 385 25.59 0.35 -9.52
CA LEU A 385 26.75 1.00 -8.87
C LEU A 385 27.97 0.07 -8.72
N ALA A 386 27.76 -1.22 -8.48
CA ALA A 386 28.85 -2.19 -8.36
C ALA A 386 29.47 -2.56 -9.73
N GLU A 387 28.71 -2.46 -10.79
CA GLU A 387 29.14 -2.73 -12.16
C GLU A 387 29.82 -1.52 -12.83
N GLY A 388 29.88 -0.37 -12.12
CA GLY A 388 30.50 0.86 -12.62
C GLY A 388 29.64 1.62 -13.64
N GLU A 389 28.39 1.23 -13.78
CA GLU A 389 27.41 2.02 -14.53
C GLU A 389 27.09 3.29 -13.74
N ASP A 390 27.68 4.41 -14.17
CA ASP A 390 27.39 5.71 -13.54
C ASP A 390 25.99 6.17 -13.92
N VAL A 391 25.05 5.99 -13.03
CA VAL A 391 23.61 6.26 -13.20
C VAL A 391 23.34 7.77 -13.32
N SER A 392 24.36 8.61 -13.12
CA SER A 392 24.27 10.08 -13.18
C SER A 392 24.66 10.69 -14.53
N GLN A 393 25.25 9.91 -15.46
CA GLN A 393 25.79 10.45 -16.72
C GLN A 393 24.75 10.79 -17.80
N ASP A 394 23.55 10.23 -17.71
CA ASP A 394 22.49 10.54 -18.71
C ASP A 394 21.97 11.99 -18.63
N GLU A 395 22.26 12.74 -17.56
CA GLU A 395 21.90 14.16 -17.44
C GLU A 395 22.97 15.10 -18.02
N GLU A 396 24.23 14.70 -18.11
CA GLU A 396 25.29 15.55 -18.69
C GLU A 396 25.33 15.48 -20.24
N GLU A 397 25.11 14.32 -20.83
CA GLU A 397 25.06 14.19 -22.31
C GLU A 397 23.86 14.91 -22.94
N ALA A 398 22.76 15.12 -22.20
CA ALA A 398 21.61 15.88 -22.69
C ALA A 398 21.84 17.40 -22.70
N GLN A 399 22.90 17.92 -22.06
CA GLN A 399 23.18 19.37 -21.96
C GLN A 399 24.27 19.87 -22.94
N GLU A 400 25.02 18.99 -23.60
CA GLU A 400 26.11 19.39 -24.47
C GLU A 400 25.77 19.89 -25.92
N PRO A 401 24.59 19.70 -26.53
CA PRO A 401 24.42 20.19 -27.92
C PRO A 401 24.14 21.68 -28.07
N ALA A 402 24.06 22.47 -26.99
CA ALA A 402 23.69 23.90 -27.11
C ALA A 402 24.86 24.89 -27.11
N GLN A 403 26.10 24.46 -26.83
CA GLN A 403 27.25 25.39 -26.74
C GLN A 403 28.20 25.36 -27.96
N SER A 404 28.00 24.50 -28.95
CA SER A 404 28.87 24.43 -30.14
C SER A 404 28.36 25.20 -31.38
N LEU A 405 27.33 26.01 -31.25
CA LEU A 405 26.75 26.82 -32.34
C LEU A 405 26.64 28.33 -32.00
N LEU A 406 27.66 28.89 -31.36
CA LEU A 406 27.85 30.35 -31.29
C LEU A 406 29.27 30.74 -31.70
#